data_56c60db1f43c8a749605df6a12a270a0
#
_entry.id   56c60db1f43c8a749605df6a12a270a0
#
_cell.length_a   1.000
_cell.length_b   1.000
_cell.length_c   1.000
_cell.angle_alpha   90.00
_cell.angle_beta   90.00
_cell.angle_gamma   90.00
#
_symmetry.space_group_name_H-M   'P 1'
#
loop_
_entity.id
_entity.type
_entity.pdbx_description
1 polymer ?
#
loop_
_entity_poly.entity_id
_entity_poly.type
_entity_poly.pdbx_seq_one_letter_code
_entity_poly.pdbx_strand_id
1 'polypeptide(L)'
;DNPDECTFDLLFLRPHPVDGNIPAPAKVCHLDFKDSYASAPGMDPGLGGVFDQDTDNLAAQTRGFKGSMRTAETLGNYQEIRTRHLHETIDKYMARP
;
A
#
# COMPACT_ATOMS: atom_id res chain seq x y z
N ASP A 1 4.46 18.20 -1.90
CA ASP A 1 3.65 16.99 -2.10
C ASP A 1 3.48 16.76 -3.60
N ASN A 2 3.84 15.57 -4.07
CA ASN A 2 3.71 15.18 -5.47
C ASN A 2 2.68 14.04 -5.55
N PRO A 3 1.53 14.22 -6.20
CA PRO A 3 0.51 13.18 -6.30
C PRO A 3 0.93 11.97 -7.15
N ASP A 4 2.06 12.07 -7.84
CA ASP A 4 2.61 11.04 -8.71
C ASP A 4 3.67 10.17 -8.01
N GLU A 5 3.98 10.49 -6.76
CA GLU A 5 4.98 9.78 -5.98
C GLU A 5 4.39 9.35 -4.63
N CYS A 6 4.67 8.13 -4.22
CA CYS A 6 4.33 7.63 -2.90
C CYS A 6 5.43 6.70 -2.38
N THR A 7 5.49 6.56 -1.06
CA THR A 7 6.26 5.53 -0.39
C THR A 7 5.30 4.44 0.07
N PHE A 8 5.66 3.20 -0.19
CA PHE A 8 4.91 2.05 0.28
C PHE A 8 5.69 1.37 1.40
N ASP A 9 5.21 1.53 2.64
CA ASP A 9 5.87 1.01 3.83
C ASP A 9 5.26 -0.33 4.26
N LEU A 10 6.10 -1.36 4.36
CA LEU A 10 5.73 -2.67 4.87
C LEU A 10 6.26 -2.86 6.29
N LEU A 11 5.37 -3.11 7.23
CA LEU A 11 5.67 -3.29 8.64
C LEU A 11 5.25 -4.69 9.10
N PHE A 12 6.23 -5.55 9.39
CA PHE A 12 5.97 -6.87 9.95
C PHE A 12 6.11 -6.84 11.47
N LEU A 13 4.99 -7.02 12.15
CA LEU A 13 4.93 -7.04 13.60
C LEU A 13 4.92 -8.48 14.12
N ARG A 14 5.64 -8.70 15.20
CA ARG A 14 5.57 -9.97 15.96
C ARG A 14 4.85 -9.72 17.28
N PRO A 15 4.12 -10.71 17.79
CA PRO A 15 3.58 -10.64 19.14
C PRO A 15 4.69 -10.37 20.16
N HIS A 16 4.38 -9.60 21.18
CA HIS A 16 5.32 -9.35 22.28
C HIS A 16 5.70 -10.69 22.97
N PRO A 17 6.99 -11.00 23.13
CA PRO A 17 7.41 -12.25 23.80
C PRO A 17 6.88 -12.32 25.22
N VAL A 18 6.39 -13.50 25.61
CA VAL A 18 5.83 -13.74 26.96
C VAL A 18 6.91 -13.63 28.04
N ASP A 19 8.15 -13.94 27.70
CA ASP A 19 9.31 -13.84 28.59
C ASP A 19 9.84 -12.40 28.80
N GLY A 20 9.21 -11.42 28.14
CA GLY A 20 9.59 -10.01 28.23
C GLY A 20 10.87 -9.64 27.50
N ASN A 21 11.52 -10.58 26.82
CA ASN A 21 12.75 -10.35 26.07
C ASN A 21 12.43 -9.77 24.68
N ILE A 22 12.36 -8.44 24.58
CA ILE A 22 12.02 -7.74 23.33
C ILE A 22 13.24 -7.74 22.40
N PRO A 23 13.17 -8.36 21.22
CA PRO A 23 14.27 -8.33 20.26
C PRO A 23 14.50 -6.90 19.76
N ALA A 24 15.73 -6.61 19.34
CA ALA A 24 16.04 -5.34 18.71
C ALA A 24 15.18 -5.14 17.46
N PRO A 25 14.77 -3.90 17.15
CA PRO A 25 14.04 -3.59 15.92
C PRO A 25 14.81 -4.07 14.68
N ALA A 26 14.09 -4.57 13.70
CA ALA A 26 14.68 -4.89 12.40
C ALA A 26 15.24 -3.62 11.74
N LYS A 27 16.34 -3.79 11.01
CA LYS A 27 16.87 -2.68 10.20
C LYS A 27 15.89 -2.37 9.07
N VAL A 28 15.68 -1.08 8.81
CA VAL A 28 14.91 -0.65 7.64
C VAL A 28 15.67 -1.05 6.37
N CYS A 29 14.96 -1.65 5.44
CA CYS A 29 15.45 -1.96 4.10
C CYS A 29 14.73 -1.03 3.13
N HIS A 30 15.48 -0.23 2.38
CA HIS A 30 14.95 0.61 1.32
C HIS A 30 15.09 -0.12 0.00
N LEU A 31 13.99 -0.21 -0.75
CA LEU A 31 13.93 -0.79 -2.08
C LEU A 31 13.57 0.30 -3.07
N ASP A 32 14.21 0.28 -4.22
CA ASP A 32 13.82 1.12 -5.35
C ASP A 32 12.61 0.53 -6.07
N PHE A 33 11.93 1.33 -6.87
CA PHE A 33 10.72 0.93 -7.61
C PHE A 33 10.88 -0.34 -8.45
N LYS A 34 12.10 -0.68 -8.88
CA LYS A 34 12.40 -1.86 -9.70
C LYS A 34 12.87 -3.06 -8.90
N ASP A 35 13.07 -2.90 -7.60
CA ASP A 35 13.53 -3.98 -6.75
C ASP A 35 12.34 -4.86 -6.33
N SER A 36 12.56 -6.17 -6.31
CA SER A 36 11.55 -7.11 -5.81
C SER A 36 11.54 -7.13 -4.29
N TYR A 37 10.36 -7.13 -3.69
CA TYR A 37 10.19 -7.33 -2.23
C TYR A 37 10.78 -8.68 -1.77
N ALA A 38 10.74 -9.70 -2.64
CA ALA A 38 11.33 -11.00 -2.34
C ALA A 38 12.86 -10.95 -2.16
N SER A 39 13.52 -9.90 -2.65
CA SER A 39 14.96 -9.69 -2.48
C SER A 39 15.35 -9.02 -1.17
N ALA A 40 14.38 -8.49 -0.42
CA ALA A 40 14.65 -7.78 0.83
C ALA A 40 15.19 -8.72 1.92
N PRO A 41 16.25 -8.33 2.64
CA PRO A 41 16.81 -9.15 3.72
C PRO A 41 15.76 -9.50 4.78
N GLY A 42 15.55 -10.78 5.05
CA GLY A 42 14.58 -11.27 6.03
C GLY A 42 13.14 -11.36 5.54
N MET A 43 12.87 -11.00 4.29
CA MET A 43 11.58 -11.21 3.66
C MET A 43 11.41 -12.70 3.29
N ASP A 44 10.24 -13.27 3.57
CA ASP A 44 9.85 -14.55 2.98
C ASP A 44 9.62 -14.37 1.47
N PRO A 45 10.30 -15.15 0.60
CA PRO A 45 10.21 -14.93 -0.84
C PRO A 45 8.79 -15.09 -1.41
N GLY A 46 7.99 -16.01 -0.84
CA GLY A 46 6.60 -16.21 -1.26
C GLY A 46 5.74 -15.00 -0.93
N LEU A 47 5.90 -14.48 0.28
CA LEU A 47 5.20 -13.26 0.71
C LEU A 47 5.67 -12.03 -0.07
N GLY A 48 6.99 -11.90 -0.31
CA GLY A 48 7.54 -10.84 -1.15
C GLY A 48 6.96 -10.85 -2.55
N GLY A 49 6.80 -12.04 -3.16
CA GLY A 49 6.16 -12.19 -4.46
C GLY A 49 4.69 -11.74 -4.51
N VAL A 50 3.94 -11.88 -3.40
CA VAL A 50 2.58 -11.33 -3.30
C VAL A 50 2.60 -9.80 -3.36
N PHE A 51 3.50 -9.17 -2.61
CA PHE A 51 3.64 -7.71 -2.65
C PHE A 51 4.11 -7.20 -4.01
N ASP A 52 4.99 -7.93 -4.69
CA ASP A 52 5.38 -7.61 -6.07
C ASP A 52 4.15 -7.60 -7.00
N GLN A 53 3.27 -8.60 -6.91
CA GLN A 53 2.04 -8.66 -7.71
C GLN A 53 1.08 -7.51 -7.38
N ASP A 54 0.93 -7.15 -6.11
CA ASP A 54 0.01 -6.12 -5.67
C ASP A 54 0.47 -4.71 -6.11
N THR A 55 1.77 -4.48 -6.18
CA THR A 55 2.33 -3.15 -6.47
C THR A 55 2.76 -2.94 -7.92
N ASP A 56 3.05 -4.00 -8.65
CA ASP A 56 3.60 -3.93 -10.03
C ASP A 56 2.70 -3.17 -11.00
N ASN A 57 1.39 -3.23 -10.83
CA ASN A 57 0.44 -2.58 -11.71
C ASN A 57 0.06 -1.13 -11.32
N LEU A 58 0.47 -0.63 -10.14
CA LEU A 58 0.05 0.69 -9.63
C LEU A 58 0.39 1.83 -10.59
N ALA A 59 1.60 1.84 -11.11
CA ALA A 59 2.03 2.87 -12.06
C ALA A 59 1.25 2.80 -13.38
N ALA A 60 0.91 1.59 -13.85
CA ALA A 60 0.11 1.41 -15.05
C ALA A 60 -1.33 1.87 -14.84
N GLN A 61 -1.93 1.56 -13.70
CA GLN A 61 -3.26 2.03 -13.33
C GLN A 61 -3.31 3.56 -13.23
N THR A 62 -2.34 4.18 -12.57
CA THR A 62 -2.25 5.65 -12.46
C THR A 62 -2.19 6.31 -13.84
N ARG A 63 -1.37 5.76 -14.77
CA ARG A 63 -1.33 6.25 -16.15
C ARG A 63 -2.66 6.05 -16.87
N GLY A 64 -3.33 4.92 -16.64
CA GLY A 64 -4.64 4.62 -17.20
C GLY A 64 -5.69 5.63 -16.75
N PHE A 65 -5.75 5.94 -15.46
CA PHE A 65 -6.66 6.96 -14.93
C PHE A 65 -6.39 8.34 -15.51
N LYS A 66 -5.12 8.77 -15.59
CA LYS A 66 -4.74 10.06 -16.17
C LYS A 66 -5.07 10.18 -17.65
N GLY A 67 -4.99 9.08 -18.40
CA GLY A 67 -5.32 9.02 -19.82
C GLY A 67 -6.81 8.77 -20.10
N SER A 68 -7.61 8.48 -19.08
CA SER A 68 -9.04 8.19 -19.23
C SER A 68 -9.82 9.48 -19.49
N MET A 69 -10.79 9.40 -20.42
CA MET A 69 -11.79 10.46 -20.59
C MET A 69 -12.89 10.43 -19.51
N ARG A 70 -12.89 9.39 -18.67
CA ARG A 70 -13.86 9.28 -17.55
C ARG A 70 -13.40 10.17 -16.41
N THR A 71 -14.35 10.85 -15.82
CA THR A 71 -14.11 11.72 -14.64
C THR A 71 -14.30 11.00 -13.31
N ALA A 72 -14.83 9.80 -13.34
CA ALA A 72 -15.08 8.98 -12.16
C ALA A 72 -15.11 7.49 -12.51
N GLU A 73 -14.80 6.65 -11.53
CA GLU A 73 -14.93 5.19 -11.61
C GLU A 73 -16.10 4.71 -10.75
N THR A 74 -16.76 3.64 -11.22
CA THR A 74 -17.84 3.00 -10.48
C THR A 74 -17.28 1.94 -9.55
N LEU A 75 -17.42 2.16 -8.26
CA LEU A 75 -17.02 1.19 -7.24
C LEU A 75 -18.11 0.15 -7.01
N GLY A 76 -17.72 -1.12 -6.88
CA GLY A 76 -18.61 -2.23 -6.56
C GLY A 76 -19.29 -2.07 -5.19
N ASN A 77 -20.53 -2.58 -5.09
CA ASN A 77 -21.32 -2.40 -3.86
C ASN A 77 -20.78 -3.18 -2.67
N TYR A 78 -20.27 -4.36 -2.88
CA TYR A 78 -19.87 -5.27 -1.79
C TYR A 78 -18.34 -5.29 -1.60
N GLN A 79 -17.60 -5.64 -2.63
CA GLN A 79 -16.15 -5.84 -2.48
C GLN A 79 -15.38 -4.53 -2.23
N GLU A 80 -15.90 -3.41 -2.74
CA GLU A 80 -15.27 -2.10 -2.62
C GLU A 80 -15.94 -1.18 -1.59
N ILE A 81 -16.73 -1.76 -0.68
CA ILE A 81 -17.42 -1.00 0.37
C ILE A 81 -16.45 -0.18 1.25
N ARG A 82 -15.25 -0.69 1.51
CA ARG A 82 -14.25 0.00 2.32
C ARG A 82 -13.66 1.20 1.59
N THR A 83 -13.41 1.06 0.29
CA THR A 83 -12.96 2.15 -0.57
C THR A 83 -14.01 3.25 -0.65
N ARG A 84 -15.28 2.89 -0.83
CA ARG A 84 -16.40 3.85 -0.79
C ARG A 84 -16.48 4.59 0.54
N HIS A 85 -16.40 3.88 1.65
CA HIS A 85 -16.41 4.49 2.99
C HIS A 85 -15.22 5.44 3.20
N LEU A 86 -14.04 5.12 2.67
CA LEU A 86 -12.88 6.02 2.69
C LEU A 86 -13.20 7.32 1.96
N HIS A 87 -13.73 7.26 0.73
CA HIS A 87 -14.10 8.45 -0.04
C HIS A 87 -15.15 9.29 0.66
N GLU A 88 -16.22 8.66 1.17
CA GLU A 88 -17.25 9.37 1.95
C GLU A 88 -16.66 10.05 3.21
N THR A 89 -15.66 9.44 3.81
CA THR A 89 -14.99 10.01 4.99
C THR A 89 -14.15 11.21 4.60
N ILE A 90 -13.39 11.12 3.51
CA ILE A 90 -12.62 12.25 2.96
C ILE A 90 -13.55 13.42 2.63
N ASP A 91 -14.65 13.16 1.93
CA ASP A 91 -15.63 14.18 1.58
C ASP A 91 -16.19 14.91 2.81
N LYS A 92 -16.50 14.17 3.88
CA LYS A 92 -16.93 14.75 5.16
C LYS A 92 -15.87 15.63 5.81
N TYR A 93 -14.59 15.27 5.69
CA TYR A 93 -13.49 16.10 6.19
C TYR A 93 -13.28 17.35 5.34
N MET A 94 -13.36 17.21 4.03
CA MET A 94 -13.20 18.34 3.09
C MET A 94 -14.36 19.34 3.16
N ALA A 95 -15.57 18.88 3.53
CA ALA A 95 -16.74 19.75 3.70
C ALA A 95 -16.79 20.51 5.03
N ARG A 96 -15.84 20.28 5.93
CA ARG A 96 -15.75 21.04 7.19
C ARG A 96 -15.21 22.44 6.92
N PRO A 97 -15.86 23.48 7.47
CA PRO A 97 -15.39 24.87 7.33
C PRO A 97 -14.07 25.11 8.06
#